data_33735d7fe6e2cb08495a7498c322e522
#
_entry.id   33735d7fe6e2cb08495a7498c322e522
#
_cell.length_a   1.000
_cell.length_b   1.000
_cell.length_c   1.000
_cell.angle_alpha   90.00
_cell.angle_beta   90.00
_cell.angle_gamma   90.00
#
_symmetry.space_group_name_H-M   'P 1'
#
loop_
_entity.id
_entity.type
_entity.pdbx_description
1 polymer ?
#
loop_
_entity_poly.entity_id
_entity_poly.type
_entity_poly.pdbx_seq_one_letter_code
_entity_poly.pdbx_strand_id
1 'polypeptide(L)'
;MVPAAMTVPDPPLSRRGRNPCIRRCASLLALVLAALAGACATPGSRDRGLDRIAHVIIIYQENWSFDSLFGTFPGANGLANAGAAVRQVDADGKPYETLPPAIDNRKRPPVPDPRIPAGLPVAPFDLARHIAPGDTAGNPVHRFYQQQLQINGGKMDKFVAYSGVGALAMSYYDATNLPVGKLAQEYVLADNFFHAAFGGSFLNHAWLICACTPHWPNAPASLRAEIDANGRLVKDGDVSPDGYIVNTAYTVNTPHPAAITDRARLVPNLTLPTIGDRLDEKGISWAWYSGGWNDAVAGRAHPIFQYHHQPFAYFAKWADGTAAKVTHLKDEEDFLRDLKERRLPAVSFVKPLGPDNEHPGYANLTAGQEHVAQLVRAVMASQYWAKSAIIITYDENGGRWDHVPPPMIDRWGPGTRVPTIIVSPWAKRRFVDHTLYDTTSILKLIETRWALQPLQTRDAAANDLTNTFDFSR
;
A
#
# COMPACT_ATOMS: atom_id res chain seq x y z
N MET A 1 18.49 53.44 14.38
CA MET A 1 19.88 53.68 13.91
C MET A 1 20.18 52.57 12.91
N VAL A 2 20.21 52.93 11.63
CA VAL A 2 20.57 52.07 10.50
C VAL A 2 21.99 52.46 10.12
N PRO A 3 22.90 51.57 9.81
CA PRO A 3 24.06 51.92 8.99
C PRO A 3 23.97 51.39 7.59
N ALA A 4 24.50 52.20 6.73
CA ALA A 4 24.47 52.35 5.30
C ALA A 4 25.14 51.21 4.48
N ALA A 5 24.70 51.16 3.25
CA ALA A 5 25.24 50.36 2.15
C ALA A 5 26.64 50.84 1.71
N MET A 6 27.53 49.87 1.42
CA MET A 6 28.78 50.13 0.68
C MET A 6 28.62 49.64 -0.76
N THR A 7 28.85 50.58 -1.65
CA THR A 7 29.00 50.41 -3.13
C THR A 7 30.44 50.10 -3.46
N VAL A 8 30.69 49.22 -4.40
CA VAL A 8 32.01 48.94 -5.01
C VAL A 8 31.94 49.27 -6.50
N PRO A 9 32.95 49.96 -7.06
CA PRO A 9 32.90 50.50 -8.45
C PRO A 9 33.44 49.55 -9.52
N ASP A 10 32.96 49.80 -10.74
CA ASP A 10 33.37 49.13 -11.98
C ASP A 10 34.80 49.54 -12.44
N PRO A 11 35.56 48.65 -13.10
CA PRO A 11 36.80 48.99 -13.78
C PRO A 11 36.60 49.30 -15.28
N PRO A 12 37.52 50.02 -15.88
CA PRO A 12 37.28 50.76 -17.13
C PRO A 12 37.59 49.97 -18.41
N LEU A 13 36.93 50.45 -19.49
CA LEU A 13 37.13 50.05 -20.88
C LEU A 13 38.50 50.47 -21.41
N SER A 14 39.23 49.56 -22.08
CA SER A 14 40.35 49.93 -22.97
C SER A 14 40.11 49.41 -24.40
N ARG A 15 40.44 50.31 -25.34
CA ARG A 15 40.20 50.20 -26.79
C ARG A 15 41.40 49.57 -27.51
N ARG A 16 41.01 48.93 -28.65
CA ARG A 16 41.72 48.84 -29.94
C ARG A 16 42.84 47.82 -30.14
N GLY A 17 42.60 47.00 -31.22
CA GLY A 17 43.61 46.30 -32.01
C GLY A 17 42.96 45.52 -33.14
N ARG A 18 42.86 46.15 -34.34
CA ARG A 18 42.52 45.46 -35.61
C ARG A 18 43.76 44.74 -36.13
N ASN A 19 43.63 43.51 -36.59
CA ASN A 19 43.94 43.10 -37.98
C ASN A 19 43.83 41.56 -38.19
N PRO A 20 43.87 41.07 -39.44
CA PRO A 20 42.90 40.07 -39.92
C PRO A 20 43.54 38.71 -40.24
N CYS A 21 42.81 37.65 -40.06
CA CYS A 21 43.05 36.39 -40.78
C CYS A 21 41.71 35.68 -40.99
N ILE A 22 41.06 36.09 -42.07
CA ILE A 22 39.93 35.39 -42.65
C ILE A 22 40.46 34.26 -43.53
N ARG A 23 39.87 33.09 -43.40
CA ARG A 23 39.95 31.86 -44.19
C ARG A 23 40.68 30.70 -43.53
N ARG A 24 39.87 29.88 -42.87
CA ARG A 24 39.90 28.43 -42.74
C ARG A 24 39.29 27.98 -41.39
N CYS A 25 37.98 28.10 -41.23
CA CYS A 25 37.19 27.44 -40.19
C CYS A 25 35.71 27.29 -40.57
N ALA A 26 35.43 27.01 -41.86
CA ALA A 26 34.05 26.75 -42.31
C ALA A 26 33.71 25.25 -42.43
N SER A 27 34.64 24.36 -42.10
CA SER A 27 34.43 22.91 -42.29
C SER A 27 34.40 22.09 -40.99
N LEU A 28 34.57 22.70 -39.81
CA LEU A 28 34.50 22.00 -38.52
C LEU A 28 33.20 22.26 -37.71
N LEU A 29 32.40 23.24 -38.12
CA LEU A 29 31.14 23.57 -37.46
C LEU A 29 29.94 22.70 -37.92
N ALA A 30 30.06 22.07 -39.10
CA ALA A 30 29.00 21.19 -39.63
C ALA A 30 29.02 19.76 -39.03
N LEU A 31 30.13 19.31 -38.44
CA LEU A 31 30.25 17.99 -37.85
C LEU A 31 29.88 17.95 -36.35
N VAL A 32 29.83 19.10 -35.64
CA VAL A 32 29.42 19.17 -34.23
C VAL A 32 27.90 19.35 -34.14
N LEU A 33 27.22 19.92 -35.12
CA LEU A 33 25.76 20.03 -35.17
C LEU A 33 25.06 18.71 -35.57
N ALA A 34 25.76 17.78 -36.22
CA ALA A 34 25.22 16.45 -36.53
C ALA A 34 25.33 15.46 -35.35
N ALA A 35 26.18 15.74 -34.34
CA ALA A 35 26.31 14.90 -33.15
C ALA A 35 25.34 15.28 -32.01
N LEU A 36 24.69 16.45 -32.08
CA LEU A 36 23.68 16.87 -31.09
C LEU A 36 22.24 16.56 -31.53
N ALA A 37 22.01 16.08 -32.74
CA ALA A 37 20.70 15.62 -33.21
C ALA A 37 20.43 14.13 -32.95
N GLY A 38 21.36 13.42 -32.30
CA GLY A 38 21.27 11.98 -32.08
C GLY A 38 20.89 11.55 -30.66
N ALA A 39 20.54 12.47 -29.77
CA ALA A 39 20.17 12.14 -28.38
C ALA A 39 18.77 12.64 -28.00
N CYS A 40 17.82 12.67 -28.93
CA CYS A 40 16.43 12.45 -28.58
C CYS A 40 16.28 10.94 -28.44
N ALA A 41 16.58 10.40 -27.26
CA ALA A 41 16.13 9.08 -26.88
C ALA A 41 14.60 9.12 -27.01
N THR A 42 14.10 8.55 -28.10
CA THR A 42 12.68 8.21 -28.22
C THR A 42 12.31 7.49 -26.93
N PRO A 43 11.25 7.90 -26.20
CA PRO A 43 10.65 7.06 -25.17
C PRO A 43 10.18 5.80 -25.91
N GLY A 44 11.05 4.83 -25.96
CA GLY A 44 10.86 3.75 -26.90
C GLY A 44 10.09 2.60 -26.32
N SER A 45 9.98 1.60 -26.70
CA SER A 45 9.54 0.22 -26.68
C SER A 45 8.93 -0.33 -25.37
N ARG A 46 9.25 0.16 -24.18
CA ARG A 46 8.64 -0.29 -22.92
C ARG A 46 7.19 0.17 -22.79
N ASP A 47 6.87 1.40 -23.19
CA ASP A 47 5.52 1.98 -23.12
C ASP A 47 4.54 1.30 -24.07
N ARG A 48 4.98 0.88 -25.26
CA ARG A 48 4.11 0.19 -26.23
C ARG A 48 3.61 -1.17 -25.73
N GLY A 49 4.32 -1.83 -24.85
CA GLY A 49 3.89 -3.07 -24.24
C GLY A 49 2.69 -2.89 -23.31
N LEU A 50 2.70 -1.84 -22.47
CA LEU A 50 1.61 -1.54 -21.55
C LEU A 50 0.29 -1.19 -22.26
N ASP A 51 0.32 -0.73 -23.51
CA ASP A 51 -0.89 -0.45 -24.30
C ASP A 51 -1.77 -1.69 -24.53
N ARG A 52 -1.21 -2.90 -24.36
CA ARG A 52 -1.94 -4.16 -24.39
C ARG A 52 -2.82 -4.36 -23.16
N ILE A 53 -2.53 -3.65 -22.05
CA ILE A 53 -3.32 -3.68 -20.82
C ILE A 53 -4.35 -2.54 -20.90
N ALA A 54 -5.61 -2.90 -21.12
CA ALA A 54 -6.73 -1.95 -21.12
C ALA A 54 -7.44 -1.88 -19.76
N HIS A 55 -7.26 -2.89 -18.92
CA HIS A 55 -7.90 -2.97 -17.60
C HIS A 55 -6.87 -3.33 -16.53
N VAL A 56 -6.72 -2.47 -15.53
CA VAL A 56 -5.95 -2.73 -14.31
C VAL A 56 -6.94 -2.93 -13.17
N ILE A 57 -6.87 -4.09 -12.52
CA ILE A 57 -7.78 -4.50 -11.45
C ILE A 57 -6.93 -4.74 -10.21
N ILE A 58 -7.19 -4.00 -9.14
CA ILE A 58 -6.48 -4.11 -7.88
C ILE A 58 -7.42 -4.78 -6.88
N ILE A 59 -7.09 -5.98 -6.40
CA ILE A 59 -7.78 -6.66 -5.30
C ILE A 59 -6.97 -6.41 -4.05
N TYR A 60 -7.57 -5.70 -3.07
CA TYR A 60 -6.89 -5.16 -1.91
C TYR A 60 -7.35 -5.86 -0.64
N GLN A 61 -6.54 -6.82 -0.16
CA GLN A 61 -6.81 -7.67 0.99
C GLN A 61 -6.28 -7.07 2.31
N GLU A 62 -6.42 -7.78 3.42
CA GLU A 62 -6.16 -7.30 4.77
C GLU A 62 -5.09 -8.11 5.50
N ASN A 63 -4.12 -7.39 6.02
CA ASN A 63 -3.41 -7.57 7.26
C ASN A 63 -2.51 -8.82 7.34
N TRP A 64 -1.68 -9.04 6.31
CA TRP A 64 -0.67 -10.10 6.34
C TRP A 64 0.68 -9.61 5.85
N SER A 65 1.77 -9.87 6.63
CA SER A 65 3.13 -9.64 6.16
C SER A 65 3.51 -10.68 5.09
N PHE A 66 4.53 -10.38 4.29
CA PHE A 66 5.05 -11.31 3.31
C PHE A 66 5.47 -12.62 3.96
N ASP A 67 6.29 -12.57 5.02
CA ASP A 67 6.77 -13.77 5.70
C ASP A 67 5.65 -14.59 6.33
N SER A 68 4.57 -13.95 6.76
CA SER A 68 3.46 -14.65 7.42
C SER A 68 2.57 -15.46 6.48
N LEU A 69 2.67 -15.28 5.14
CA LEU A 69 1.94 -16.08 4.15
C LEU A 69 2.85 -16.72 3.10
N PHE A 70 3.88 -16.02 2.64
CA PHE A 70 4.75 -16.45 1.56
C PHE A 70 6.21 -16.63 1.98
N GLY A 71 6.50 -16.58 3.29
CA GLY A 71 7.85 -16.75 3.80
C GLY A 71 8.49 -18.12 3.52
N THR A 72 7.68 -19.13 3.16
CA THR A 72 8.13 -20.47 2.74
C THR A 72 8.08 -20.67 1.24
N PHE A 73 7.68 -19.65 0.45
CA PHE A 73 7.48 -19.79 -0.99
C PHE A 73 8.83 -20.04 -1.71
N PRO A 74 8.92 -21.06 -2.59
CA PRO A 74 10.17 -21.41 -3.26
C PRO A 74 10.72 -20.27 -4.12
N GLY A 75 11.99 -19.93 -3.92
CA GLY A 75 12.68 -18.88 -4.66
C GLY A 75 12.46 -17.47 -4.16
N ALA A 76 11.57 -17.26 -3.18
CA ALA A 76 11.36 -15.95 -2.55
C ALA A 76 12.42 -15.67 -1.47
N ASN A 77 12.67 -14.39 -1.21
CA ASN A 77 13.40 -13.93 -0.04
C ASN A 77 12.51 -14.07 1.20
N GLY A 78 12.42 -15.28 1.71
CA GLY A 78 11.54 -15.67 2.81
C GLY A 78 12.27 -16.10 4.08
N LEU A 79 11.59 -16.86 4.93
CA LEU A 79 12.02 -17.25 6.27
C LEU A 79 13.41 -17.93 6.31
N ALA A 80 13.79 -18.64 5.26
CA ALA A 80 15.12 -19.26 5.16
C ALA A 80 16.27 -18.23 5.19
N ASN A 81 15.99 -16.99 4.81
CA ASN A 81 16.96 -15.89 4.78
C ASN A 81 16.91 -14.99 6.03
N ALA A 82 16.00 -15.27 6.96
CA ALA A 82 15.76 -14.42 8.13
C ALA A 82 16.96 -14.26 9.06
N GLY A 83 17.83 -15.27 9.15
CA GLY A 83 19.08 -15.16 9.90
C GLY A 83 18.92 -14.66 11.33
N ALA A 84 19.64 -13.59 11.69
CA ALA A 84 19.59 -12.99 13.02
C ALA A 84 18.31 -12.18 13.28
N ALA A 85 17.54 -11.82 12.27
CA ALA A 85 16.31 -11.02 12.42
C ALA A 85 15.20 -11.76 13.20
N VAL A 86 15.29 -13.08 13.33
CA VAL A 86 14.35 -13.87 14.15
C VAL A 86 14.43 -13.56 15.66
N ARG A 87 15.53 -12.97 16.11
CA ARG A 87 15.69 -12.60 17.53
C ARG A 87 14.71 -11.50 17.89
N GLN A 88 13.96 -11.71 18.97
CA GLN A 88 13.03 -10.72 19.48
C GLN A 88 13.47 -10.27 20.87
N VAL A 89 13.23 -9.00 21.15
CA VAL A 89 13.53 -8.40 22.47
C VAL A 89 12.26 -7.76 23.05
N ASP A 90 12.24 -7.60 24.36
CA ASP A 90 11.16 -6.88 25.03
C ASP A 90 11.23 -5.35 24.80
N ALA A 91 10.35 -4.60 25.41
CA ALA A 91 10.29 -3.16 25.28
C ALA A 91 11.61 -2.46 25.71
N ASP A 92 12.29 -3.01 26.70
CA ASP A 92 13.55 -2.49 27.24
C ASP A 92 14.79 -2.96 26.46
N GLY A 93 14.61 -3.85 25.46
CA GLY A 93 15.68 -4.38 24.62
C GLY A 93 16.34 -5.63 25.16
N LYS A 94 15.77 -6.27 26.19
CA LYS A 94 16.26 -7.55 26.71
C LYS A 94 15.79 -8.69 25.80
N PRO A 95 16.68 -9.59 25.35
CA PRO A 95 16.29 -10.74 24.55
C PRO A 95 15.33 -11.67 25.28
N TYR A 96 14.30 -12.16 24.57
CA TYR A 96 13.47 -13.25 25.07
C TYR A 96 14.24 -14.56 25.04
N GLU A 97 14.09 -15.38 26.08
CA GLU A 97 14.59 -16.76 26.11
C GLU A 97 13.64 -17.70 25.37
N THR A 98 12.34 -17.47 25.51
CA THR A 98 11.26 -18.12 24.78
C THR A 98 10.22 -17.06 24.40
N LEU A 99 9.41 -17.32 23.37
CA LEU A 99 8.31 -16.44 23.04
C LEU A 99 7.31 -16.38 24.21
N PRO A 100 6.82 -15.20 24.58
CA PRO A 100 5.74 -15.08 25.56
C PRO A 100 4.47 -15.77 25.02
N PRO A 101 3.53 -16.16 25.90
CA PRO A 101 2.30 -16.83 25.47
C PRO A 101 1.59 -16.09 24.33
N ALA A 102 1.07 -16.83 23.35
CA ALA A 102 0.16 -16.28 22.37
C ALA A 102 -1.15 -15.84 23.03
N ILE A 103 -1.65 -14.64 22.69
CA ILE A 103 -2.84 -14.08 23.33
C ILE A 103 -4.02 -14.05 22.35
N ASP A 104 -5.15 -14.60 22.76
CA ASP A 104 -6.44 -14.38 22.11
C ASP A 104 -7.07 -13.07 22.61
N ASN A 105 -6.80 -12.00 21.90
CA ASN A 105 -7.32 -10.68 22.23
C ASN A 105 -8.73 -10.41 21.66
N ARG A 106 -9.37 -11.41 21.05
CA ARG A 106 -10.82 -11.39 20.73
C ARG A 106 -11.65 -11.58 22.00
N LYS A 107 -11.09 -12.18 23.03
CA LYS A 107 -11.71 -12.30 24.36
C LYS A 107 -11.61 -10.97 25.12
N ARG A 108 -12.52 -10.78 26.06
CA ARG A 108 -12.53 -9.62 26.96
C ARG A 108 -12.68 -10.08 28.41
N PRO A 109 -11.63 -9.98 29.24
CA PRO A 109 -10.26 -9.51 28.93
C PRO A 109 -9.51 -10.48 28.00
N PRO A 110 -8.41 -10.03 27.34
CA PRO A 110 -7.53 -10.91 26.57
C PRO A 110 -6.96 -12.04 27.44
N VAL A 111 -6.84 -13.24 26.88
CA VAL A 111 -6.34 -14.43 27.59
C VAL A 111 -5.33 -15.18 26.73
N PRO A 112 -4.43 -15.99 27.31
CA PRO A 112 -3.61 -16.92 26.55
C PRO A 112 -4.49 -17.79 25.64
N ASP A 113 -4.08 -17.97 24.38
CA ASP A 113 -4.78 -18.86 23.44
C ASP A 113 -4.40 -20.32 23.74
N PRO A 114 -5.33 -21.14 24.24
CA PRO A 114 -5.02 -22.50 24.67
C PRO A 114 -4.63 -23.43 23.50
N ARG A 115 -4.84 -23.03 22.27
CA ARG A 115 -4.49 -23.80 21.07
C ARG A 115 -2.98 -23.76 20.79
N ILE A 116 -2.28 -22.72 21.28
CA ILE A 116 -0.85 -22.51 21.04
C ILE A 116 -0.08 -22.79 22.35
N PRO A 117 0.90 -23.70 22.36
CA PRO A 117 1.66 -24.01 23.56
C PRO A 117 2.49 -22.81 24.03
N ALA A 118 2.67 -22.70 25.34
CA ALA A 118 3.60 -21.73 25.92
C ALA A 118 5.07 -22.19 25.74
N GLY A 119 6.01 -21.25 25.83
CA GLY A 119 7.45 -21.55 25.80
C GLY A 119 7.98 -21.93 24.42
N LEU A 120 7.34 -21.49 23.34
CA LEU A 120 7.85 -21.67 22.00
C LEU A 120 9.25 -21.02 21.85
N PRO A 121 10.16 -21.61 21.06
CA PRO A 121 11.44 -20.98 20.72
C PRO A 121 11.24 -19.58 20.09
N VAL A 122 12.22 -18.70 20.26
CA VAL A 122 12.23 -17.38 19.62
C VAL A 122 12.55 -17.56 18.13
N ALA A 123 11.53 -17.95 17.37
CA ALA A 123 11.59 -18.20 15.93
C ALA A 123 10.18 -18.14 15.34
N PRO A 124 10.04 -17.91 14.02
CA PRO A 124 8.78 -18.11 13.32
C PRO A 124 8.28 -19.55 13.46
N PHE A 125 6.97 -19.72 13.60
CA PHE A 125 6.36 -21.05 13.75
C PHE A 125 5.13 -21.19 12.85
N ASP A 126 4.90 -22.42 12.39
CA ASP A 126 3.76 -22.77 11.55
C ASP A 126 2.47 -22.77 12.38
N LEU A 127 1.62 -21.78 12.09
CA LEU A 127 0.35 -21.59 12.79
C LEU A 127 -0.66 -22.71 12.47
N ALA A 128 -0.57 -23.32 11.28
CA ALA A 128 -1.50 -24.39 10.89
C ALA A 128 -1.43 -25.62 11.78
N ARG A 129 -0.33 -25.82 12.50
CA ARG A 129 -0.21 -26.88 13.51
C ARG A 129 -1.07 -26.66 14.76
N HIS A 130 -1.60 -25.46 14.94
CA HIS A 130 -2.33 -25.03 16.14
C HIS A 130 -3.71 -24.47 15.81
N ILE A 131 -3.80 -23.67 14.74
CA ILE A 131 -5.01 -23.00 14.29
C ILE A 131 -5.12 -23.21 12.78
N ALA A 132 -6.17 -23.88 12.35
CA ALA A 132 -6.37 -24.11 10.92
C ALA A 132 -6.59 -22.79 10.15
N PRO A 133 -6.20 -22.69 8.87
CA PRO A 133 -6.45 -21.48 8.06
C PRO A 133 -7.92 -21.08 7.94
N GLY A 134 -8.84 -22.01 8.16
CA GLY A 134 -10.30 -21.78 8.22
C GLY A 134 -10.81 -21.26 9.56
N ASP A 135 -9.93 -21.12 10.57
CA ASP A 135 -10.28 -20.61 11.88
C ASP A 135 -9.74 -19.18 12.08
N THR A 136 -10.38 -18.44 12.98
CA THR A 136 -9.92 -17.09 13.34
C THR A 136 -8.86 -17.14 14.44
N ALA A 137 -7.88 -16.27 14.38
CA ALA A 137 -6.84 -16.07 15.41
C ALA A 137 -6.92 -14.66 16.02
N GLY A 138 -6.10 -14.37 17.02
CA GLY A 138 -5.94 -13.04 17.58
C GLY A 138 -5.47 -12.02 16.53
N ASN A 139 -5.76 -10.76 16.77
CA ASN A 139 -5.43 -9.64 15.88
C ASN A 139 -4.25 -8.84 16.45
N PRO A 140 -3.03 -8.92 15.89
CA PRO A 140 -1.90 -8.12 16.36
C PRO A 140 -2.15 -6.62 16.18
N VAL A 141 -1.54 -5.80 17.02
CA VAL A 141 -1.61 -4.33 16.90
C VAL A 141 -0.80 -3.89 15.68
N HIS A 142 -1.45 -3.10 14.80
CA HIS A 142 -0.92 -2.56 13.56
C HIS A 142 -1.26 -1.06 13.43
N ARG A 143 -0.82 -0.25 14.39
CA ARG A 143 -1.02 1.20 14.42
C ARG A 143 0.27 1.94 14.10
N PHE A 144 0.18 3.18 13.66
CA PHE A 144 1.27 3.98 13.10
C PHE A 144 2.53 4.02 13.97
N TYR A 145 2.37 4.31 15.26
CA TYR A 145 3.51 4.41 16.17
C TYR A 145 4.00 3.03 16.61
N GLN A 146 3.09 2.09 16.84
CA GLN A 146 3.43 0.73 17.26
C GLN A 146 4.24 0.01 16.19
N GLN A 147 3.92 0.17 14.92
CA GLN A 147 4.70 -0.47 13.86
C GLN A 147 6.13 0.08 13.80
N GLN A 148 6.33 1.38 13.99
CA GLN A 148 7.68 1.96 14.08
C GLN A 148 8.46 1.36 15.25
N LEU A 149 7.81 1.14 16.41
CA LEU A 149 8.41 0.45 17.57
C LEU A 149 8.70 -1.03 17.25
N GLN A 150 7.80 -1.72 16.54
CA GLN A 150 8.00 -3.11 16.09
C GLN A 150 9.22 -3.24 15.18
N ILE A 151 9.35 -2.35 14.20
CA ILE A 151 10.47 -2.29 13.25
C ILE A 151 11.78 -1.91 13.94
N ASN A 152 11.75 -1.10 14.99
CA ASN A 152 12.90 -0.69 15.82
C ASN A 152 14.10 -0.21 14.98
N GLY A 153 13.89 0.75 14.09
CA GLY A 153 14.95 1.29 13.25
C GLY A 153 15.56 0.28 12.27
N GLY A 154 14.76 -0.69 11.82
CA GLY A 154 15.17 -1.74 10.86
C GLY A 154 15.70 -3.02 11.49
N LYS A 155 15.76 -3.13 12.82
CA LYS A 155 16.21 -4.37 13.50
C LYS A 155 15.16 -5.49 13.43
N MET A 156 13.91 -5.17 13.21
CA MET A 156 12.77 -6.09 13.10
C MET A 156 12.56 -6.95 14.36
N ASP A 157 12.99 -6.48 15.53
CA ASP A 157 13.18 -7.29 16.75
C ASP A 157 12.21 -6.97 17.88
N LYS A 158 11.20 -6.09 17.69
CA LYS A 158 10.23 -5.74 18.73
C LYS A 158 8.76 -6.02 18.36
N PHE A 159 8.52 -6.87 17.37
CA PHE A 159 7.16 -7.26 17.00
C PHE A 159 6.42 -7.95 18.13
N VAL A 160 7.09 -8.87 18.80
CA VAL A 160 6.51 -9.58 19.96
C VAL A 160 6.15 -8.62 21.10
N ALA A 161 7.02 -7.64 21.38
CA ALA A 161 6.82 -6.67 22.44
C ALA A 161 5.63 -5.72 22.21
N TYR A 162 5.40 -5.31 20.96
CA TYR A 162 4.41 -4.27 20.63
C TYR A 162 3.21 -4.79 19.83
N SER A 163 3.06 -6.11 19.67
CA SER A 163 1.92 -6.69 18.95
C SER A 163 0.65 -6.85 19.80
N GLY A 164 0.79 -6.90 21.13
CA GLY A 164 -0.31 -7.22 22.05
C GLY A 164 -0.83 -8.66 21.97
N VAL A 165 -0.20 -9.52 21.18
CA VAL A 165 -0.58 -10.93 21.00
C VAL A 165 0.57 -11.91 21.27
N GLY A 166 1.70 -11.44 21.78
CA GLY A 166 2.86 -12.28 22.12
C GLY A 166 3.36 -13.13 20.95
N ALA A 167 3.55 -14.41 21.18
CA ALA A 167 4.09 -15.35 20.19
C ALA A 167 3.36 -15.30 18.83
N LEU A 168 2.06 -14.99 18.80
CA LEU A 168 1.26 -14.99 17.58
C LEU A 168 1.81 -14.02 16.51
N ALA A 169 2.54 -12.98 16.92
CA ALA A 169 3.18 -12.04 15.98
C ALA A 169 4.24 -12.72 15.09
N MET A 170 4.86 -13.83 15.55
CA MET A 170 5.88 -14.59 14.84
C MET A 170 5.32 -15.77 14.05
N SER A 171 4.01 -15.94 14.01
CA SER A 171 3.39 -17.07 13.33
C SER A 171 3.23 -16.85 11.83
N TYR A 172 3.28 -17.94 11.06
CA TYR A 172 3.02 -17.92 9.61
C TYR A 172 2.09 -19.10 9.23
N TYR A 173 1.41 -18.92 8.09
CA TYR A 173 0.83 -20.02 7.32
C TYR A 173 1.65 -20.24 6.06
N ASP A 174 1.85 -21.47 5.65
CA ASP A 174 2.32 -21.76 4.30
C ASP A 174 1.16 -21.61 3.31
N ALA A 175 1.07 -20.44 2.69
CA ALA A 175 0.04 -20.15 1.72
C ALA A 175 0.31 -20.73 0.32
N THR A 176 1.43 -21.40 0.08
CA THR A 176 1.85 -21.90 -1.23
C THR A 176 0.76 -22.73 -1.91
N ASN A 177 0.07 -23.59 -1.17
CA ASN A 177 -0.99 -24.45 -1.70
C ASN A 177 -2.41 -23.89 -1.55
N LEU A 178 -2.57 -22.71 -0.95
CA LEU A 178 -3.85 -22.00 -0.89
C LEU A 178 -4.20 -21.38 -2.26
N PRO A 179 -5.46 -21.00 -2.50
CA PRO A 179 -5.91 -20.51 -3.80
C PRO A 179 -5.07 -19.38 -4.41
N VAL A 180 -4.70 -18.36 -3.62
CA VAL A 180 -3.85 -17.24 -4.09
C VAL A 180 -2.39 -17.69 -4.25
N GLY A 181 -1.92 -18.61 -3.41
CA GLY A 181 -0.59 -19.22 -3.56
C GLY A 181 -0.43 -19.99 -4.87
N LYS A 182 -1.48 -20.69 -5.33
CA LYS A 182 -1.48 -21.35 -6.66
C LYS A 182 -1.37 -20.33 -7.79
N LEU A 183 -1.99 -19.17 -7.67
CA LEU A 183 -1.81 -18.07 -8.62
C LEU A 183 -0.35 -17.56 -8.61
N ALA A 184 0.24 -17.40 -7.43
CA ALA A 184 1.64 -17.01 -7.30
C ALA A 184 2.60 -18.04 -7.94
N GLN A 185 2.30 -19.34 -7.81
CA GLN A 185 3.09 -20.39 -8.48
C GLN A 185 2.97 -20.35 -10.02
N GLU A 186 1.87 -19.88 -10.56
CA GLU A 186 1.65 -19.83 -12.01
C GLU A 186 2.11 -18.51 -12.63
N TYR A 187 1.95 -17.39 -11.91
CA TYR A 187 2.19 -16.05 -12.41
C TYR A 187 3.40 -15.38 -11.72
N VAL A 188 3.28 -14.14 -11.27
CA VAL A 188 4.36 -13.39 -10.63
C VAL A 188 4.06 -13.20 -9.15
N LEU A 189 5.04 -13.49 -8.31
CA LEU A 189 5.09 -13.10 -6.91
C LEU A 189 6.15 -12.00 -6.74
N ALA A 190 5.78 -10.81 -6.29
CA ALA A 190 6.75 -9.79 -5.89
C ALA A 190 7.08 -9.98 -4.40
N ASP A 191 8.33 -10.33 -4.10
CA ASP A 191 8.77 -10.64 -2.74
C ASP A 191 9.48 -9.47 -2.03
N ASN A 192 9.51 -8.32 -2.69
CA ASN A 192 10.10 -7.10 -2.17
C ASN A 192 9.14 -5.91 -2.32
N PHE A 193 7.86 -6.16 -2.04
CA PHE A 193 6.79 -5.18 -2.10
C PHE A 193 6.39 -4.76 -0.68
N PHE A 194 6.44 -3.45 -0.39
CA PHE A 194 6.19 -2.87 0.92
C PHE A 194 4.85 -2.12 0.94
N HIS A 195 4.13 -2.15 2.05
CA HIS A 195 2.99 -1.25 2.18
C HIS A 195 3.44 0.19 2.40
N ALA A 196 2.69 1.16 1.86
CA ALA A 196 3.20 2.52 1.68
C ALA A 196 3.47 3.28 2.97
N ALA A 197 2.67 3.09 4.01
CA ALA A 197 2.77 3.87 5.23
C ALA A 197 2.79 2.99 6.47
N PHE A 198 3.51 3.38 7.51
CA PHE A 198 3.44 2.73 8.81
C PHE A 198 2.00 2.65 9.33
N GLY A 199 1.68 1.57 10.03
CA GLY A 199 0.40 1.39 10.70
C GLY A 199 -0.66 0.72 9.83
N GLY A 200 -1.91 1.09 10.07
CA GLY A 200 -3.07 0.29 9.69
C GLY A 200 -3.74 0.69 8.38
N SER A 201 -4.88 0.03 8.18
CA SER A 201 -5.62 0.01 6.91
C SER A 201 -6.04 1.39 6.43
N PHE A 202 -6.55 2.27 7.31
CA PHE A 202 -6.99 3.62 6.91
C PHE A 202 -5.89 4.38 6.13
N LEU A 203 -4.69 4.43 6.70
CA LEU A 203 -3.61 5.22 6.10
C LEU A 203 -3.12 4.58 4.80
N ASN A 204 -3.02 3.25 4.73
CA ASN A 204 -2.60 2.55 3.52
C ASN A 204 -3.63 2.61 2.39
N HIS A 205 -4.94 2.68 2.72
CA HIS A 205 -5.98 3.00 1.73
C HIS A 205 -5.84 4.43 1.18
N ALA A 206 -5.53 5.42 2.04
CA ALA A 206 -5.26 6.79 1.60
C ALA A 206 -4.04 6.83 0.68
N TRP A 207 -2.95 6.15 1.05
CA TRP A 207 -1.74 6.09 0.22
C TRP A 207 -1.96 5.41 -1.14
N LEU A 208 -2.84 4.41 -1.22
CA LEU A 208 -3.20 3.78 -2.51
C LEU A 208 -3.94 4.75 -3.45
N ILE A 209 -4.61 5.78 -2.93
CA ILE A 209 -5.39 6.67 -3.79
C ILE A 209 -4.82 8.08 -3.93
N CYS A 210 -4.01 8.57 -2.97
CA CYS A 210 -3.46 9.93 -3.02
C CYS A 210 -1.93 10.00 -2.82
N ALA A 211 -1.24 8.88 -2.64
CA ALA A 211 0.19 8.86 -2.29
C ALA A 211 0.52 9.83 -1.13
N CYS A 212 -0.39 9.99 -0.17
CA CYS A 212 -0.31 11.04 0.83
C CYS A 212 -0.87 10.60 2.19
N THR A 213 -0.40 11.26 3.26
CA THR A 213 -1.02 11.21 4.58
C THR A 213 -1.95 12.41 4.73
N PRO A 214 -3.26 12.21 4.91
CA PRO A 214 -4.22 13.30 5.00
C PRO A 214 -3.97 14.21 6.21
N HIS A 215 -4.14 15.53 6.03
CA HIS A 215 -3.92 16.52 7.07
C HIS A 215 -5.24 17.09 7.59
N TRP A 216 -5.41 17.07 8.90
CA TRP A 216 -6.57 17.59 9.63
C TRP A 216 -6.09 18.51 10.77
N PRO A 217 -5.68 19.75 10.46
CA PRO A 217 -5.00 20.63 11.42
C PRO A 217 -5.88 21.02 12.62
N ASN A 218 -7.19 21.01 12.48
CA ASN A 218 -8.15 21.35 13.53
C ASN A 218 -8.77 20.11 14.21
N ALA A 219 -8.11 18.94 14.11
CA ALA A 219 -8.59 17.74 14.79
C ALA A 219 -8.69 17.96 16.30
N PRO A 220 -9.74 17.44 16.96
CA PRO A 220 -9.85 17.53 18.42
C PRO A 220 -8.63 16.99 19.15
N ALA A 221 -8.24 17.64 20.24
CA ALA A 221 -7.12 17.20 21.07
C ALA A 221 -7.29 15.76 21.58
N SER A 222 -8.52 15.33 21.83
CA SER A 222 -8.83 13.95 22.25
C SER A 222 -8.43 12.87 21.25
N LEU A 223 -8.34 13.20 19.94
CA LEU A 223 -7.93 12.30 18.88
C LEU A 223 -6.43 12.36 18.60
N ARG A 224 -5.70 13.32 19.16
CA ARG A 224 -4.27 13.50 18.90
C ARG A 224 -3.43 12.58 19.75
N ALA A 225 -2.39 12.05 19.15
CA ALA A 225 -1.31 11.38 19.85
C ALA A 225 -0.49 12.39 20.67
N GLU A 226 0.11 11.92 21.76
CA GLU A 226 1.03 12.71 22.59
C GLU A 226 2.41 12.03 22.56
N ILE A 227 3.43 12.82 22.26
CA ILE A 227 4.82 12.38 22.17
C ILE A 227 5.63 13.29 23.10
N ASP A 228 6.47 12.70 23.94
CA ASP A 228 7.33 13.43 24.86
C ASP A 228 8.51 14.14 24.15
N ALA A 229 9.26 14.92 24.89
CA ALA A 229 10.42 15.65 24.38
C ALA A 229 11.55 14.73 23.84
N ASN A 230 11.52 13.44 24.16
CA ASN A 230 12.49 12.45 23.68
C ASN A 230 11.95 11.68 22.45
N GLY A 231 10.80 12.06 21.91
CA GLY A 231 10.16 11.38 20.79
C GLY A 231 9.43 10.08 21.15
N ARG A 232 9.18 9.81 22.44
CA ARG A 232 8.49 8.58 22.90
C ARG A 232 6.98 8.78 22.90
N LEU A 233 6.25 7.79 22.43
CA LEU A 233 4.79 7.77 22.47
C LEU A 233 4.30 7.70 23.93
N VAL A 234 3.61 8.75 24.38
CA VAL A 234 2.97 8.83 25.71
C VAL A 234 1.52 8.38 25.62
N LYS A 235 0.82 8.85 24.58
CA LYS A 235 -0.57 8.48 24.31
C LYS A 235 -0.74 8.28 22.82
N ASP A 236 -1.33 7.16 22.43
CA ASP A 236 -1.68 6.92 21.04
C ASP A 236 -2.92 7.73 20.62
N GLY A 237 -3.04 8.00 19.31
CA GLY A 237 -4.13 8.79 18.76
C GLY A 237 -4.38 8.46 17.29
N ASP A 238 -5.52 8.90 16.78
CA ASP A 238 -5.86 8.72 15.36
C ASP A 238 -5.21 9.81 14.49
N VAL A 239 -4.80 10.90 15.14
CA VAL A 239 -4.14 12.05 14.51
C VAL A 239 -2.81 12.29 15.19
N SER A 240 -1.77 12.59 14.41
CA SER A 240 -0.44 12.95 14.95
C SER A 240 -0.49 14.29 15.68
N PRO A 241 0.50 14.63 16.52
CA PRO A 241 0.54 15.92 17.22
C PRO A 241 0.44 17.12 16.28
N ASP A 242 0.98 17.01 15.08
CA ASP A 242 1.00 18.04 14.04
C ASP A 242 -0.18 17.96 13.05
N GLY A 243 -1.20 17.11 13.35
CA GLY A 243 -2.49 17.15 12.66
C GLY A 243 -2.64 16.23 11.46
N TYR A 244 -1.77 15.23 11.27
CA TYR A 244 -1.95 14.23 10.21
C TYR A 244 -2.73 13.03 10.71
N ILE A 245 -3.64 12.50 9.89
CA ILE A 245 -4.45 11.34 10.22
C ILE A 245 -3.61 10.09 9.97
N VAL A 246 -3.18 9.44 11.04
CA VAL A 246 -2.25 8.30 11.00
C VAL A 246 -2.87 6.96 11.37
N ASN A 247 -4.06 6.97 11.96
CA ASN A 247 -4.84 5.78 12.30
C ASN A 247 -6.29 5.96 11.86
N THR A 248 -7.14 4.95 12.07
CA THR A 248 -8.53 4.96 11.61
C THR A 248 -9.33 6.11 12.20
N ALA A 249 -9.78 7.00 11.34
CA ALA A 249 -10.73 8.06 11.63
C ALA A 249 -11.86 8.01 10.59
N TYR A 250 -13.00 8.63 10.87
CA TYR A 250 -14.19 8.50 10.04
C TYR A 250 -14.59 9.83 9.41
N THR A 251 -15.06 9.78 8.16
CA THR A 251 -15.44 10.97 7.38
C THR A 251 -16.79 11.57 7.85
N VAL A 252 -16.97 12.87 7.59
CA VAL A 252 -18.28 13.54 7.75
C VAL A 252 -19.34 13.04 6.78
N ASN A 253 -18.93 12.38 5.69
CA ASN A 253 -19.84 11.82 4.70
C ASN A 253 -20.41 10.48 5.14
N THR A 254 -21.60 10.16 4.67
CA THR A 254 -22.24 8.86 4.90
C THR A 254 -21.76 7.81 3.88
N PRO A 255 -21.64 6.54 4.27
CA PRO A 255 -21.83 6.02 5.63
C PRO A 255 -20.63 6.26 6.53
N HIS A 256 -20.87 6.45 7.82
CA HIS A 256 -19.90 6.38 8.91
C HIS A 256 -20.56 5.75 10.14
N PRO A 257 -19.81 5.31 11.17
CA PRO A 257 -20.41 4.67 12.33
C PRO A 257 -21.45 5.57 13.01
N ALA A 258 -22.69 5.09 13.11
CA ALA A 258 -23.81 5.85 13.70
C ALA A 258 -23.56 6.23 15.18
N ALA A 259 -22.67 5.53 15.89
CA ALA A 259 -22.28 5.84 17.25
C ALA A 259 -21.47 7.16 17.37
N ILE A 260 -20.92 7.69 16.25
CA ILE A 260 -20.19 8.95 16.26
C ILE A 260 -21.18 10.07 15.96
N THR A 261 -21.79 10.59 17.01
CA THR A 261 -22.77 11.68 16.93
C THR A 261 -22.15 13.08 16.95
N ASP A 262 -20.95 13.21 17.49
CA ASP A 262 -20.19 14.46 17.51
C ASP A 262 -19.47 14.67 16.17
N ARG A 263 -20.00 15.58 15.35
CA ARG A 263 -19.41 15.91 14.04
C ARG A 263 -17.98 16.46 14.13
N ALA A 264 -17.58 17.04 15.26
CA ALA A 264 -16.20 17.53 15.44
C ALA A 264 -15.19 16.39 15.47
N ARG A 265 -15.63 15.14 15.68
CA ARG A 265 -14.80 13.94 15.64
C ARG A 265 -14.76 13.26 14.26
N LEU A 266 -15.43 13.82 13.28
CA LEU A 266 -15.44 13.33 11.92
C LEU A 266 -14.49 14.15 11.04
N VAL A 267 -13.71 13.47 10.22
CA VAL A 267 -12.75 14.08 9.29
C VAL A 267 -13.52 14.95 8.28
N PRO A 268 -13.20 16.24 8.16
CA PRO A 268 -13.81 17.10 7.16
C PRO A 268 -13.40 16.65 5.74
N ASN A 269 -14.13 17.12 4.74
CA ASN A 269 -13.81 16.81 3.35
C ASN A 269 -12.37 17.20 2.98
N LEU A 270 -11.61 16.20 2.54
CA LEU A 270 -10.25 16.38 2.05
C LEU A 270 -10.27 16.94 0.62
N THR A 271 -9.23 17.70 0.26
CA THR A 271 -9.12 18.37 -1.04
C THR A 271 -7.85 18.06 -1.80
N LEU A 272 -7.01 17.15 -1.26
CA LEU A 272 -5.80 16.68 -1.95
C LEU A 272 -6.17 15.95 -3.24
N PRO A 273 -5.36 16.04 -4.30
CA PRO A 273 -5.60 15.28 -5.52
C PRO A 273 -5.46 13.77 -5.25
N THR A 274 -6.26 13.01 -5.98
CA THR A 274 -6.26 11.53 -5.94
C THR A 274 -6.04 10.97 -7.33
N ILE A 275 -5.77 9.67 -7.41
CA ILE A 275 -5.70 8.97 -8.71
C ILE A 275 -7.03 9.07 -9.49
N GLY A 276 -8.16 9.13 -8.80
CA GLY A 276 -9.46 9.37 -9.43
C GLY A 276 -9.54 10.71 -10.16
N ASP A 277 -8.92 11.76 -9.62
CA ASP A 277 -8.81 13.06 -10.30
C ASP A 277 -7.99 12.94 -11.59
N ARG A 278 -6.84 12.27 -11.51
CA ARG A 278 -5.95 12.07 -12.67
C ARG A 278 -6.61 11.26 -13.78
N LEU A 279 -7.36 10.23 -13.40
CA LEU A 279 -8.11 9.40 -14.36
C LEU A 279 -9.23 10.20 -15.02
N ASP A 280 -9.98 10.99 -14.27
CA ASP A 280 -11.06 11.84 -14.78
C ASP A 280 -10.53 12.92 -15.72
N GLU A 281 -9.39 13.55 -15.41
CA GLU A 281 -8.70 14.54 -16.26
C GLU A 281 -8.39 14.00 -17.67
N LYS A 282 -8.20 12.69 -17.79
CA LYS A 282 -7.91 11.99 -19.06
C LYS A 282 -9.12 11.25 -19.64
N GLY A 283 -10.27 11.32 -18.99
CA GLY A 283 -11.47 10.57 -19.40
C GLY A 283 -11.32 9.07 -19.31
N ILE A 284 -10.44 8.57 -18.41
CA ILE A 284 -10.22 7.15 -18.17
C ILE A 284 -11.26 6.67 -17.15
N SER A 285 -12.03 5.66 -17.53
CA SER A 285 -13.07 5.11 -16.64
C SER A 285 -12.46 4.37 -15.44
N TRP A 286 -13.05 4.58 -14.27
CA TRP A 286 -12.60 3.92 -13.04
C TRP A 286 -13.72 3.78 -12.02
N ALA A 287 -13.56 2.85 -11.08
CA ALA A 287 -14.42 2.72 -9.91
C ALA A 287 -13.67 2.08 -8.73
N TRP A 288 -14.13 2.40 -7.52
CA TRP A 288 -13.78 1.70 -6.29
C TRP A 288 -14.98 0.87 -5.85
N TYR A 289 -14.80 -0.45 -5.77
CA TYR A 289 -15.81 -1.43 -5.41
C TYR A 289 -15.53 -1.94 -4.00
N SER A 290 -16.31 -1.49 -3.02
CA SER A 290 -16.18 -1.91 -1.62
C SER A 290 -17.34 -2.83 -1.25
N GLY A 291 -17.04 -4.05 -0.83
CA GLY A 291 -18.07 -5.03 -0.45
C GLY A 291 -18.96 -4.53 0.67
N GLY A 292 -20.28 -4.65 0.49
CA GLY A 292 -21.31 -4.19 1.43
C GLY A 292 -21.57 -2.68 1.41
N TRP A 293 -21.05 -1.95 0.42
CA TRP A 293 -21.21 -0.50 0.29
C TRP A 293 -22.67 -0.10 0.12
N ASN A 294 -23.43 -0.80 -0.72
CA ASN A 294 -24.84 -0.48 -0.99
C ASN A 294 -25.68 -0.59 0.28
N ASP A 295 -25.47 -1.62 1.09
CA ASP A 295 -26.16 -1.78 2.36
C ASP A 295 -25.72 -0.74 3.40
N ALA A 296 -24.45 -0.40 3.43
CA ALA A 296 -23.93 0.64 4.33
C ALA A 296 -24.53 2.02 4.00
N VAL A 297 -24.60 2.39 2.71
CA VAL A 297 -25.26 3.63 2.25
C VAL A 297 -26.74 3.63 2.59
N ALA A 298 -27.41 2.47 2.54
CA ALA A 298 -28.81 2.31 2.91
C ALA A 298 -29.04 2.23 4.43
N GLY A 299 -27.99 2.42 5.26
CA GLY A 299 -28.10 2.37 6.73
C GLY A 299 -28.20 0.96 7.32
N ARG A 300 -27.86 -0.07 6.54
CA ARG A 300 -27.90 -1.50 6.91
C ARG A 300 -26.52 -2.14 6.84
N ALA A 301 -25.47 -1.39 7.22
CA ALA A 301 -24.11 -1.88 7.16
C ALA A 301 -23.94 -3.25 7.85
N HIS A 302 -23.22 -4.16 7.20
CA HIS A 302 -22.85 -5.43 7.81
C HIS A 302 -22.09 -5.19 9.13
N PRO A 303 -22.25 -6.01 10.19
CA PRO A 303 -21.61 -5.78 11.50
C PRO A 303 -20.08 -5.59 11.46
N ILE A 304 -19.42 -6.20 10.48
CA ILE A 304 -17.96 -6.07 10.27
C ILE A 304 -17.63 -5.28 8.99
N PHE A 305 -18.54 -4.42 8.51
CA PHE A 305 -18.26 -3.46 7.47
C PHE A 305 -17.27 -2.41 7.99
N GLN A 306 -16.20 -2.16 7.23
CA GLN A 306 -15.17 -1.19 7.58
C GLN A 306 -15.35 0.08 6.74
N TYR A 307 -15.80 1.15 7.33
CA TYR A 307 -16.15 2.40 6.63
C TYR A 307 -14.97 3.02 5.89
N HIS A 308 -13.76 2.86 6.40
CA HIS A 308 -12.53 3.37 5.78
C HIS A 308 -12.07 2.56 4.57
N HIS A 309 -12.68 1.42 4.28
CA HIS A 309 -12.45 0.66 3.05
C HIS A 309 -13.00 1.32 1.78
N GLN A 310 -13.66 2.48 1.94
CA GLN A 310 -14.05 3.36 0.84
C GLN A 310 -13.32 4.71 0.99
N PRO A 311 -12.00 4.78 0.65
CA PRO A 311 -11.17 5.94 0.96
C PRO A 311 -11.58 7.20 0.21
N PHE A 312 -12.15 7.10 -0.98
CA PHE A 312 -12.63 8.26 -1.73
C PHE A 312 -13.76 9.01 -1.04
N ALA A 313 -14.54 8.35 -0.17
CA ALA A 313 -15.61 8.99 0.59
C ALA A 313 -15.12 10.10 1.54
N TYR A 314 -13.82 10.20 1.78
CA TYR A 314 -13.21 11.26 2.59
C TYR A 314 -12.96 12.56 1.81
N PHE A 315 -13.06 12.55 0.47
CA PHE A 315 -12.68 13.67 -0.38
C PHE A 315 -13.89 14.43 -0.90
N ALA A 316 -13.75 15.76 -0.97
CA ALA A 316 -14.82 16.69 -1.35
C ALA A 316 -15.50 16.34 -2.68
N LYS A 317 -14.73 15.88 -3.66
CA LYS A 317 -15.23 15.52 -5.00
C LYS A 317 -16.25 14.37 -4.94
N TRP A 318 -16.07 13.43 -4.01
CA TRP A 318 -16.95 12.26 -3.83
C TRP A 318 -17.76 12.34 -2.53
N ALA A 319 -17.99 13.54 -2.03
CA ALA A 319 -18.82 13.79 -0.86
C ALA A 319 -20.31 13.50 -1.11
N ASP A 320 -21.09 13.50 -0.04
CA ASP A 320 -22.54 13.33 -0.10
C ASP A 320 -23.19 14.32 -1.08
N GLY A 321 -24.14 13.81 -1.88
CA GLY A 321 -24.86 14.59 -2.86
C GLY A 321 -24.14 14.85 -4.19
N THR A 322 -22.89 14.39 -4.37
CA THR A 322 -22.18 14.55 -5.64
C THR A 322 -22.52 13.41 -6.61
N ALA A 323 -22.61 13.73 -7.91
CA ALA A 323 -22.77 12.72 -8.95
C ALA A 323 -21.55 11.77 -9.03
N ALA A 324 -20.36 12.30 -8.75
CA ALA A 324 -19.12 11.53 -8.74
C ALA A 324 -19.13 10.40 -7.70
N LYS A 325 -19.72 10.63 -6.50
CA LYS A 325 -19.89 9.58 -5.51
C LYS A 325 -20.68 8.39 -6.06
N VAL A 326 -21.81 8.65 -6.69
CA VAL A 326 -22.69 7.61 -7.26
C VAL A 326 -22.03 6.88 -8.43
N THR A 327 -21.24 7.60 -9.22
CA THR A 327 -20.59 7.03 -10.41
C THR A 327 -19.43 6.10 -10.05
N HIS A 328 -18.61 6.48 -9.07
CA HIS A 328 -17.32 5.85 -8.84
C HIS A 328 -17.26 4.99 -7.57
N LEU A 329 -18.09 5.28 -6.55
CA LEU A 329 -18.09 4.53 -5.29
C LEU A 329 -19.20 3.47 -5.33
N LYS A 330 -18.80 2.23 -5.54
CA LYS A 330 -19.70 1.11 -5.85
C LYS A 330 -19.55 -0.04 -4.85
N ASP A 331 -20.45 -0.98 -4.92
CA ASP A 331 -20.34 -2.25 -4.21
C ASP A 331 -19.53 -3.28 -5.01
N GLU A 332 -18.94 -4.26 -4.34
CA GLU A 332 -18.26 -5.38 -5.02
C GLU A 332 -19.21 -6.19 -5.91
N GLU A 333 -20.50 -6.29 -5.56
CA GLU A 333 -21.51 -6.89 -6.42
C GLU A 333 -21.63 -6.15 -7.76
N ASP A 334 -21.40 -4.84 -7.77
CA ASP A 334 -21.39 -4.04 -8.99
C ASP A 334 -20.20 -4.39 -9.88
N PHE A 335 -19.03 -4.76 -9.29
CA PHE A 335 -17.89 -5.25 -10.07
C PHE A 335 -18.23 -6.50 -10.86
N LEU A 336 -18.84 -7.48 -10.22
CA LEU A 336 -19.26 -8.72 -10.89
C LEU A 336 -20.34 -8.46 -11.95
N ARG A 337 -21.25 -7.52 -11.67
CA ARG A 337 -22.25 -7.09 -12.63
C ARG A 337 -21.64 -6.35 -13.82
N ASP A 338 -20.71 -5.43 -13.59
CA ASP A 338 -20.01 -4.68 -14.65
C ASP A 338 -19.16 -5.60 -15.54
N LEU A 339 -18.56 -6.67 -14.96
CA LEU A 339 -17.93 -7.74 -15.73
C LEU A 339 -18.92 -8.44 -16.67
N LYS A 340 -20.07 -8.88 -16.15
CA LYS A 340 -21.09 -9.61 -16.88
C LYS A 340 -21.76 -8.76 -17.97
N GLU A 341 -22.06 -7.50 -17.65
CA GLU A 341 -22.77 -6.58 -18.52
C GLU A 341 -21.86 -5.79 -19.47
N ARG A 342 -20.57 -6.14 -19.51
CA ARG A 342 -19.59 -5.53 -20.41
C ARG A 342 -19.35 -4.04 -20.18
N ARG A 343 -19.29 -3.64 -18.90
CA ARG A 343 -19.08 -2.25 -18.47
C ARG A 343 -17.87 -2.10 -17.53
N LEU A 344 -16.96 -3.09 -17.49
CA LEU A 344 -15.78 -3.02 -16.64
C LEU A 344 -14.97 -1.76 -16.98
N PRO A 345 -14.67 -0.87 -16.00
CA PRO A 345 -13.86 0.30 -16.25
C PRO A 345 -12.38 -0.06 -16.50
N ALA A 346 -11.62 0.92 -16.98
CA ALA A 346 -10.19 0.76 -17.23
C ALA A 346 -9.38 0.55 -15.93
N VAL A 347 -9.79 1.17 -14.84
CA VAL A 347 -9.17 0.94 -13.52
C VAL A 347 -10.26 0.55 -12.51
N SER A 348 -10.07 -0.60 -11.86
CA SER A 348 -10.98 -1.13 -10.84
C SER A 348 -10.21 -1.42 -9.56
N PHE A 349 -10.59 -0.78 -8.47
CA PHE A 349 -10.16 -1.14 -7.13
C PHE A 349 -11.25 -2.00 -6.50
N VAL A 350 -10.91 -3.18 -6.01
CA VAL A 350 -11.86 -4.12 -5.41
C VAL A 350 -11.42 -4.41 -3.99
N LYS A 351 -12.27 -4.05 -3.03
CA LYS A 351 -12.04 -4.25 -1.60
C LYS A 351 -13.10 -5.17 -1.03
N PRO A 352 -12.78 -6.45 -0.76
CA PRO A 352 -13.75 -7.39 -0.23
C PRO A 352 -14.34 -6.98 1.12
N LEU A 353 -15.59 -7.41 1.38
CA LEU A 353 -16.24 -7.23 2.67
C LEU A 353 -15.50 -7.99 3.78
N GLY A 354 -15.65 -7.57 5.02
CA GLY A 354 -15.00 -8.12 6.20
C GLY A 354 -14.89 -9.66 6.28
N PRO A 355 -15.95 -10.46 6.02
CA PRO A 355 -15.83 -11.94 6.05
C PRO A 355 -14.82 -12.50 5.03
N ASP A 356 -14.61 -11.77 3.92
CA ASP A 356 -13.87 -12.24 2.74
C ASP A 356 -12.54 -11.50 2.54
N ASN A 357 -12.11 -10.66 3.52
CA ASN A 357 -10.94 -9.82 3.38
C ASN A 357 -9.66 -10.35 4.06
N GLU A 358 -9.72 -11.51 4.69
CA GLU A 358 -8.62 -12.19 5.42
C GLU A 358 -8.19 -11.53 6.74
N HIS A 359 -8.83 -10.45 7.20
CA HIS A 359 -8.40 -9.70 8.39
C HIS A 359 -8.41 -10.59 9.66
N PRO A 360 -7.25 -10.77 10.34
CA PRO A 360 -7.20 -11.51 11.61
C PRO A 360 -8.19 -10.94 12.63
N GLY A 361 -8.73 -11.82 13.46
CA GLY A 361 -9.66 -11.45 14.54
C GLY A 361 -11.14 -11.59 14.17
N TYR A 362 -11.55 -11.39 12.92
CA TYR A 362 -12.95 -11.56 12.51
C TYR A 362 -13.16 -12.30 11.19
N ALA A 363 -12.15 -12.37 10.31
CA ALA A 363 -12.17 -13.20 9.10
C ALA A 363 -11.20 -14.38 9.26
N ASN A 364 -11.30 -15.34 8.37
CA ASN A 364 -10.36 -16.44 8.25
C ASN A 364 -9.67 -16.45 6.88
N LEU A 365 -8.48 -17.01 6.84
CA LEU A 365 -7.64 -16.99 5.64
C LEU A 365 -8.28 -17.77 4.49
N THR A 366 -8.89 -18.93 4.77
CA THR A 366 -9.47 -19.80 3.73
C THR A 366 -10.59 -19.11 2.96
N ALA A 367 -11.52 -18.46 3.67
CA ALA A 367 -12.64 -17.77 3.03
C ALA A 367 -12.15 -16.62 2.11
N GLY A 368 -11.23 -15.78 2.58
CA GLY A 368 -10.68 -14.71 1.78
C GLY A 368 -9.89 -15.19 0.57
N GLN A 369 -9.04 -16.21 0.72
CA GLN A 369 -8.29 -16.83 -0.38
C GLN A 369 -9.23 -17.39 -1.48
N GLU A 370 -10.30 -18.06 -1.09
CA GLU A 370 -11.31 -18.58 -2.02
C GLU A 370 -12.05 -17.44 -2.72
N HIS A 371 -12.42 -16.41 -1.99
CA HIS A 371 -13.09 -15.23 -2.54
C HIS A 371 -12.23 -14.51 -3.59
N VAL A 372 -10.97 -14.22 -3.26
CA VAL A 372 -10.02 -13.63 -4.23
C VAL A 372 -9.89 -14.50 -5.48
N ALA A 373 -9.75 -15.82 -5.31
CA ALA A 373 -9.65 -16.72 -6.45
C ALA A 373 -10.95 -16.75 -7.28
N GLN A 374 -12.13 -16.55 -6.68
CA GLN A 374 -13.39 -16.41 -7.41
C GLN A 374 -13.41 -15.13 -8.25
N LEU A 375 -13.00 -14.00 -7.69
CA LEU A 375 -12.89 -12.73 -8.42
C LEU A 375 -11.93 -12.86 -9.61
N VAL A 376 -10.75 -13.45 -9.39
CA VAL A 376 -9.76 -13.69 -10.46
C VAL A 376 -10.33 -14.59 -11.55
N ARG A 377 -10.99 -15.70 -11.19
CA ARG A 377 -11.65 -16.60 -12.17
C ARG A 377 -12.74 -15.89 -12.95
N ALA A 378 -13.52 -15.01 -12.31
CA ALA A 378 -14.55 -14.21 -13.00
C ALA A 378 -13.94 -13.31 -14.08
N VAL A 379 -12.82 -12.65 -13.78
CA VAL A 379 -12.09 -11.84 -14.77
C VAL A 379 -11.52 -12.73 -15.88
N MET A 380 -10.88 -13.84 -15.54
CA MET A 380 -10.29 -14.78 -16.51
C MET A 380 -11.34 -15.35 -17.47
N ALA A 381 -12.56 -15.58 -17.00
CA ALA A 381 -13.67 -16.08 -17.81
C ALA A 381 -14.34 -14.97 -18.65
N SER A 382 -14.02 -13.72 -18.42
CA SER A 382 -14.64 -12.58 -19.11
C SER A 382 -13.94 -12.23 -20.42
N GLN A 383 -14.62 -11.45 -21.25
CA GLN A 383 -14.05 -10.91 -22.49
C GLN A 383 -12.87 -9.95 -22.24
N TYR A 384 -12.68 -9.47 -21.01
CA TYR A 384 -11.66 -8.52 -20.65
C TYR A 384 -10.30 -9.16 -20.39
N TRP A 385 -10.27 -10.48 -20.11
CA TRP A 385 -9.06 -11.20 -19.71
C TRP A 385 -7.85 -10.92 -20.58
N ALA A 386 -8.02 -11.01 -21.92
CA ALA A 386 -6.92 -10.83 -22.87
C ALA A 386 -6.20 -9.47 -22.76
N LYS A 387 -6.82 -8.48 -22.10
CA LYS A 387 -6.30 -7.11 -21.94
C LYS A 387 -6.27 -6.67 -20.48
N SER A 388 -6.31 -7.60 -19.53
CA SER A 388 -6.34 -7.30 -18.09
C SER A 388 -5.01 -7.58 -17.40
N ALA A 389 -4.71 -6.77 -16.40
CA ALA A 389 -3.74 -7.06 -15.35
C ALA A 389 -4.44 -6.99 -14.00
N ILE A 390 -4.37 -8.07 -13.22
CA ILE A 390 -4.89 -8.15 -11.87
C ILE A 390 -3.70 -8.06 -10.91
N ILE A 391 -3.77 -7.17 -9.94
CA ILE A 391 -2.80 -7.02 -8.84
C ILE A 391 -3.53 -7.42 -7.57
N ILE A 392 -3.10 -8.49 -6.94
CA ILE A 392 -3.60 -8.94 -5.65
C ILE A 392 -2.56 -8.51 -4.63
N THR A 393 -2.93 -7.67 -3.66
CA THR A 393 -2.02 -7.23 -2.61
C THR A 393 -2.77 -6.96 -1.31
N TYR A 394 -2.01 -6.72 -0.25
CA TYR A 394 -2.52 -6.46 1.10
C TYR A 394 -2.26 -5.01 1.47
N ASP A 395 -3.14 -4.45 2.27
CA ASP A 395 -3.06 -3.05 2.68
C ASP A 395 -1.90 -2.80 3.64
N GLU A 396 -1.66 -3.74 4.59
CA GLU A 396 -0.54 -3.68 5.52
C GLU A 396 -0.28 -5.06 6.17
N ASN A 397 0.70 -5.15 7.06
CA ASN A 397 1.21 -6.41 7.62
C ASN A 397 0.39 -7.00 8.78
N GLY A 398 -0.64 -6.33 9.28
CA GLY A 398 -1.43 -6.78 10.43
C GLY A 398 -0.65 -6.90 11.74
N GLY A 399 0.42 -6.15 11.93
CA GLY A 399 1.29 -6.26 13.09
C GLY A 399 2.07 -7.58 13.16
N ARG A 400 2.09 -8.35 12.07
CA ARG A 400 2.85 -9.59 11.95
C ARG A 400 4.27 -9.30 11.53
N TRP A 401 5.18 -10.11 12.04
CA TRP A 401 6.60 -9.98 11.77
C TRP A 401 6.94 -10.27 10.30
N ASP A 402 7.95 -9.54 9.81
CA ASP A 402 8.65 -9.78 8.56
C ASP A 402 10.14 -9.58 8.82
N HIS A 403 10.99 -10.39 8.20
CA HIS A 403 12.43 -10.31 8.48
C HIS A 403 13.15 -9.19 7.72
N VAL A 404 12.54 -8.68 6.63
CA VAL A 404 13.18 -7.67 5.79
C VAL A 404 12.84 -6.27 6.30
N PRO A 405 13.85 -5.45 6.68
CA PRO A 405 13.60 -4.09 7.07
C PRO A 405 13.10 -3.26 5.89
N PRO A 406 12.09 -2.40 6.10
CA PRO A 406 11.65 -1.49 5.06
C PRO A 406 12.73 -0.46 4.73
N PRO A 407 12.80 0.01 3.46
CA PRO A 407 13.67 1.13 3.12
C PRO A 407 13.19 2.40 3.82
N MET A 408 14.13 3.25 4.23
CA MET A 408 13.81 4.55 4.84
C MET A 408 13.61 5.58 3.72
N ILE A 409 12.37 5.89 3.38
CA ILE A 409 12.05 6.85 2.31
C ILE A 409 11.63 8.20 2.90
N ASP A 410 10.65 8.22 3.78
CA ASP A 410 10.16 9.42 4.44
C ASP A 410 9.58 9.10 5.84
N ARG A 411 9.02 10.12 6.52
CA ARG A 411 8.47 9.96 7.88
C ARG A 411 7.22 9.06 7.96
N TRP A 412 6.61 8.75 6.84
CA TRP A 412 5.36 7.97 6.77
C TRP A 412 5.60 6.49 6.53
N GLY A 413 6.75 6.12 6.01
CA GLY A 413 7.07 4.74 5.65
C GLY A 413 8.14 4.63 4.59
N PRO A 414 8.14 3.52 3.83
CA PRO A 414 7.13 2.45 3.85
C PRO A 414 7.14 1.62 5.15
N GLY A 415 6.04 0.87 5.35
CA GLY A 415 5.96 -0.18 6.36
C GLY A 415 6.65 -1.45 5.89
N THR A 416 6.32 -2.60 6.48
CA THR A 416 6.94 -3.88 6.14
C THR A 416 6.44 -4.46 4.83
N ARG A 417 7.04 -5.56 4.37
CA ARG A 417 6.59 -6.23 3.15
C ARG A 417 5.19 -6.83 3.31
N VAL A 418 4.45 -6.81 2.22
CA VAL A 418 3.16 -7.50 2.05
C VAL A 418 3.20 -8.37 0.79
N PRO A 419 2.45 -9.48 0.73
CA PRO A 419 2.36 -10.29 -0.48
C PRO A 419 1.75 -9.49 -1.63
N THR A 420 2.35 -9.61 -2.82
CA THR A 420 1.79 -9.00 -4.03
C THR A 420 1.95 -9.95 -5.20
N ILE A 421 0.83 -10.29 -5.83
CA ILE A 421 0.76 -11.23 -6.95
C ILE A 421 0.20 -10.52 -8.18
N ILE A 422 0.87 -10.66 -9.32
CA ILE A 422 0.42 -10.08 -10.59
C ILE A 422 -0.05 -11.19 -11.52
N VAL A 423 -1.34 -11.15 -11.87
CA VAL A 423 -2.03 -12.16 -12.70
C VAL A 423 -2.51 -11.50 -14.00
N SER A 424 -1.97 -11.95 -15.13
CA SER A 424 -2.28 -11.39 -16.46
C SER A 424 -1.90 -12.39 -17.55
N PRO A 425 -2.54 -12.38 -18.72
CA PRO A 425 -2.02 -13.07 -19.91
C PRO A 425 -0.60 -12.62 -20.26
N TRP A 426 -0.25 -11.39 -19.96
CA TRP A 426 1.03 -10.75 -20.22
C TRP A 426 2.02 -10.85 -19.06
N ALA A 427 1.62 -11.34 -17.89
CA ALA A 427 2.53 -11.53 -16.77
C ALA A 427 3.57 -12.61 -17.08
N LYS A 428 4.80 -12.42 -16.63
CA LYS A 428 5.81 -13.47 -16.60
C LYS A 428 5.24 -14.71 -15.91
N ARG A 429 5.74 -15.88 -16.23
CA ARG A 429 5.24 -17.14 -15.66
C ARG A 429 6.23 -17.71 -14.67
N ARG A 430 5.69 -18.17 -13.52
CA ARG A 430 6.49 -18.79 -12.45
C ARG A 430 7.69 -17.95 -12.07
N PHE A 431 7.45 -16.66 -11.88
CA PHE A 431 8.51 -15.66 -11.68
C PHE A 431 8.39 -15.00 -10.32
N VAL A 432 9.47 -15.08 -9.53
CA VAL A 432 9.60 -14.27 -8.31
C VAL A 432 10.33 -12.99 -8.70
N ASP A 433 9.69 -11.85 -8.49
CA ASP A 433 10.25 -10.54 -8.77
C ASP A 433 10.82 -9.92 -7.49
N HIS A 434 12.13 -9.73 -7.46
CA HIS A 434 12.86 -9.14 -6.34
C HIS A 434 13.02 -7.61 -6.42
N THR A 435 12.39 -6.97 -7.42
CA THR A 435 12.43 -5.52 -7.57
C THR A 435 11.75 -4.85 -6.37
N LEU A 436 12.37 -3.78 -5.87
CA LEU A 436 11.80 -2.98 -4.80
C LEU A 436 10.53 -2.26 -5.29
N TYR A 437 9.42 -2.55 -4.65
CA TYR A 437 8.12 -1.92 -4.88
C TYR A 437 7.49 -1.46 -3.57
N ASP A 438 6.54 -0.54 -3.67
CA ASP A 438 5.58 -0.27 -2.60
C ASP A 438 4.17 -0.03 -3.18
N THR A 439 3.20 0.26 -2.31
CA THR A 439 1.81 0.52 -2.75
C THR A 439 1.74 1.62 -3.81
N THR A 440 2.66 2.62 -3.80
CA THR A 440 2.70 3.67 -4.81
C THR A 440 3.20 3.18 -6.17
N SER A 441 3.82 2.00 -6.24
CA SER A 441 4.15 1.33 -7.51
C SER A 441 2.91 0.97 -8.33
N ILE A 442 1.77 0.74 -7.66
CA ILE A 442 0.47 0.54 -8.32
C ILE A 442 0.02 1.84 -8.99
N LEU A 443 0.14 2.96 -8.28
CA LEU A 443 -0.14 4.28 -8.85
C LEU A 443 0.77 4.56 -10.04
N LYS A 444 2.08 4.28 -9.89
CA LYS A 444 3.07 4.44 -10.94
C LYS A 444 2.75 3.64 -12.20
N LEU A 445 2.27 2.40 -12.05
CA LEU A 445 1.82 1.58 -13.20
C LEU A 445 0.63 2.25 -13.91
N ILE A 446 -0.37 2.72 -13.17
CA ILE A 446 -1.56 3.40 -13.71
C ILE A 446 -1.13 4.70 -14.40
N GLU A 447 -0.29 5.50 -13.77
CA GLU A 447 0.25 6.76 -14.30
C GLU A 447 1.02 6.53 -15.59
N THR A 448 1.92 5.55 -15.61
CA THR A 448 2.71 5.18 -16.79
C THR A 448 1.79 4.71 -17.92
N ARG A 449 0.80 3.84 -17.61
CA ARG A 449 -0.10 3.28 -18.63
C ARG A 449 -0.94 4.33 -19.35
N TRP A 450 -1.40 5.34 -18.66
CA TRP A 450 -2.29 6.38 -19.23
C TRP A 450 -1.63 7.76 -19.33
N ALA A 451 -0.32 7.86 -19.15
CA ALA A 451 0.44 9.11 -19.16
C ALA A 451 -0.20 10.19 -18.27
N LEU A 452 -0.48 9.79 -17.02
CA LEU A 452 -1.03 10.68 -15.99
C LEU A 452 0.11 11.44 -15.30
N GLN A 453 -0.21 12.61 -14.76
CA GLN A 453 0.71 13.32 -13.88
C GLN A 453 0.75 12.61 -12.51
N PRO A 454 1.95 12.42 -11.93
CA PRO A 454 2.06 11.89 -10.57
C PRO A 454 1.29 12.73 -9.55
N LEU A 455 0.91 12.09 -8.44
CA LEU A 455 0.22 12.75 -7.33
C LEU A 455 1.20 13.46 -6.41
N GLN A 456 2.32 12.80 -6.09
CA GLN A 456 3.32 13.24 -5.14
C GLN A 456 4.74 12.83 -5.60
N THR A 457 5.72 12.99 -4.74
CA THR A 457 7.12 12.64 -5.03
C THR A 457 7.37 11.14 -4.95
N ARG A 458 6.66 10.39 -4.07
CA ARG A 458 6.93 8.97 -3.88
C ARG A 458 6.42 8.14 -5.06
N ASP A 459 5.19 8.36 -5.51
CA ASP A 459 4.65 7.70 -6.71
C ASP A 459 5.43 8.10 -7.97
N ALA A 460 5.85 9.38 -8.08
CA ALA A 460 6.72 9.82 -9.17
C ALA A 460 8.04 9.05 -9.24
N ALA A 461 8.64 8.71 -8.09
CA ALA A 461 9.93 8.05 -7.97
C ALA A 461 9.84 6.50 -7.89
N ALA A 462 8.64 5.94 -7.66
CA ALA A 462 8.44 4.51 -7.50
C ALA A 462 8.83 3.73 -8.76
N ASN A 463 9.32 2.51 -8.58
CA ASN A 463 9.41 1.54 -9.66
C ASN A 463 7.99 1.16 -10.07
N ASP A 464 7.69 1.25 -11.37
CA ASP A 464 6.44 0.70 -11.88
C ASP A 464 6.52 -0.84 -11.93
N LEU A 465 5.39 -1.49 -12.00
CA LEU A 465 5.31 -2.95 -12.03
C LEU A 465 5.63 -3.55 -13.42
N THR A 466 6.22 -2.81 -14.35
CA THR A 466 6.45 -3.26 -15.74
C THR A 466 7.39 -4.44 -15.83
N ASN A 467 8.33 -4.60 -14.87
CA ASN A 467 9.20 -5.77 -14.82
C ASN A 467 8.44 -7.09 -14.64
N THR A 468 7.21 -7.04 -14.16
CA THR A 468 6.39 -8.25 -13.95
C THR A 468 5.76 -8.77 -15.24
N PHE A 469 5.81 -8.02 -16.34
CA PHE A 469 5.21 -8.37 -17.62
C PHE A 469 6.23 -8.83 -18.66
N ASP A 470 5.74 -9.63 -19.62
CA ASP A 470 6.44 -10.05 -20.82
C ASP A 470 5.55 -9.79 -22.04
N PHE A 471 5.81 -8.69 -22.73
CA PHE A 471 5.05 -8.27 -23.91
C PHE A 471 5.66 -8.77 -25.23
N SER A 472 6.65 -9.64 -25.19
CA SER A 472 7.25 -10.24 -26.38
C SER A 472 6.43 -11.39 -26.98
N ARG A 473 5.43 -11.85 -26.24
CA ARG A 473 4.54 -12.97 -26.60
C ARG A 473 3.45 -12.57 -27.56
#